data_e460cb62904e302f20acfa370c91af35
#
_entry.id   e460cb62904e302f20acfa370c91af35
#
_cell.length_a   1.000
_cell.length_b   1.000
_cell.length_c   1.000
_cell.angle_alpha   90.00
_cell.angle_beta   90.00
_cell.angle_gamma   90.00
#
_symmetry.space_group_name_H-M   'P 1'
#
loop_
_entity.id
_entity.type
_entity.pdbx_description
1 polymer ?
#
loop_
_entity_poly.entity_id
_entity_poly.type
_entity_poly.pdbx_seq_one_letter_code
_entity_poly.pdbx_strand_id
1 'polypeptide(L)'
;SILEDIRSRQKEKNVKEGGKPGAVIYIPSGDYHLKTQVVIDISYLKIMGSGHGFTSSSIRFNATNCENWHEIWPGGSRILVDLLPSEEDETQGAAFYVKRDGDPRISSVEFENFCIDGLHFTDDGTGEKNPENTYRNGKTGIYVASPQDSFRINGMGFIYLEHGVTIYHADALSIHDNFIAECGSCIELRGWGQASKITDNLIGAGNYGYSIYAQNFGGLLVPANNVFPRRASSVHFEGVTRSSVTGNRFHSFYPGMIVLQKNCSENLISSNYFLKDPEPWTPMQDHSNGLDDSYGLMHVSGNYNSVMANHFSEVLEPEKAELSGTLPVMIHVVSGRENFISSNHFVVTAKEAEDVETTDSCYMAQVGALLDAGEARELAVTTVKVEPESVHNTILDSGNERQVIMDRKENAFRPTPALGM
;
A
#
# COMPACT_ATOMS: atom_id res chain seq x y z
N SER A 1 4.57 -32.12 16.63
CA SER A 1 4.93 -31.19 15.54
C SER A 1 6.23 -30.47 15.85
N ILE A 2 6.86 -29.85 14.86
CA ILE A 2 8.10 -29.04 15.06
C ILE A 2 7.84 -27.93 16.08
N LEU A 3 6.70 -27.27 16.02
CA LEU A 3 6.35 -26.20 16.96
C LEU A 3 6.15 -26.71 18.38
N GLU A 4 5.61 -27.89 18.58
CA GLU A 4 5.50 -28.52 19.91
C GLU A 4 6.87 -28.85 20.51
N ASP A 5 7.78 -29.37 19.71
CA ASP A 5 9.17 -29.62 20.14
C ASP A 5 9.89 -28.34 20.56
N ILE A 6 9.79 -27.30 19.75
CA ILE A 6 10.34 -25.97 20.07
C ILE A 6 9.72 -25.43 21.36
N ARG A 7 8.39 -25.54 21.49
CA ARG A 7 7.64 -25.06 22.67
C ARG A 7 8.08 -25.78 23.95
N SER A 8 8.26 -27.08 23.89
CA SER A 8 8.75 -27.87 25.05
C SER A 8 10.17 -27.43 25.45
N ARG A 9 11.06 -27.27 24.50
CA ARG A 9 12.44 -26.83 24.76
C ARG A 9 12.51 -25.41 25.32
N GLN A 10 11.62 -24.51 24.92
CA GLN A 10 11.56 -23.14 25.46
C GLN A 10 11.07 -23.12 26.92
N LYS A 11 10.18 -24.00 27.29
CA LYS A 11 9.72 -24.14 28.71
C LYS A 11 10.83 -24.61 29.63
N GLU A 12 11.72 -25.50 29.19
CA GLU A 12 12.83 -26.02 29.96
C GLU A 12 13.98 -24.99 30.12
N LYS A 13 14.05 -24.02 29.25
CA LYS A 13 15.10 -22.99 29.27
C LYS A 13 14.57 -21.64 29.73
N ASN A 14 14.35 -21.50 31.02
CA ASN A 14 13.96 -20.22 31.60
C ASN A 14 15.06 -19.17 31.38
N VAL A 15 14.67 -18.00 30.87
CA VAL A 15 15.60 -16.85 30.67
C VAL A 15 16.33 -16.46 31.96
N LYS A 16 15.68 -16.62 33.13
CA LYS A 16 16.27 -16.37 34.44
C LYS A 16 17.41 -17.34 34.79
N GLU A 17 17.45 -18.50 34.14
CA GLU A 17 18.48 -19.53 34.34
C GLU A 17 19.56 -19.48 33.24
N GLY A 18 19.62 -18.39 32.46
CA GLY A 18 20.59 -18.21 31.39
C GLY A 18 20.30 -18.97 30.10
N GLY A 19 19.10 -19.53 29.98
CA GLY A 19 18.63 -20.11 28.71
C GLY A 19 18.48 -19.05 27.63
N LYS A 20 18.87 -19.36 26.40
CA LYS A 20 18.64 -18.50 25.24
C LYS A 20 17.49 -19.08 24.42
N PRO A 21 16.25 -18.58 24.60
CA PRO A 21 15.17 -18.99 23.74
C PRO A 21 15.48 -18.56 22.30
N GLY A 22 15.09 -19.36 21.35
CA GLY A 22 15.23 -19.08 19.95
C GLY A 22 15.19 -20.36 19.14
N ALA A 23 14.59 -20.30 17.98
CA ALA A 23 14.56 -21.41 17.05
C ALA A 23 14.49 -20.88 15.61
N VAL A 24 15.02 -21.65 14.68
CA VAL A 24 14.91 -21.39 13.26
C VAL A 24 14.22 -22.57 12.61
N ILE A 25 13.14 -22.29 11.86
CA ILE A 25 12.49 -23.25 10.97
C ILE A 25 12.92 -22.86 9.57
N TYR A 26 13.62 -23.76 8.89
CA TYR A 26 14.03 -23.56 7.51
C TYR A 26 13.11 -24.32 6.56
N ILE A 27 12.62 -23.62 5.54
CA ILE A 27 11.79 -24.15 4.46
C ILE A 27 12.67 -24.26 3.22
N PRO A 28 13.05 -25.48 2.78
CA PRO A 28 13.82 -25.66 1.58
C PRO A 28 13.12 -25.14 0.32
N SER A 29 13.84 -24.99 -0.78
CA SER A 29 13.24 -24.66 -2.08
C SER A 29 12.19 -25.71 -2.47
N GLY A 30 11.07 -25.27 -2.98
CA GLY A 30 9.96 -26.11 -3.43
C GLY A 30 8.59 -25.52 -3.12
N ASP A 31 7.56 -26.22 -3.56
CA ASP A 31 6.16 -25.87 -3.39
C ASP A 31 5.53 -26.71 -2.29
N TYR A 32 4.90 -26.04 -1.33
CA TYR A 32 4.33 -26.68 -0.13
C TYR A 32 2.86 -26.33 0.02
N HIS A 33 1.96 -27.29 -0.20
CA HIS A 33 0.52 -27.09 0.01
C HIS A 33 0.19 -27.04 1.50
N LEU A 34 -0.25 -25.90 1.96
CA LEU A 34 -0.67 -25.67 3.34
C LEU A 34 -2.17 -25.89 3.45
N LYS A 35 -2.57 -27.06 3.97
CA LYS A 35 -3.97 -27.46 4.16
C LYS A 35 -4.51 -27.19 5.57
N THR A 36 -3.66 -26.79 6.48
CA THR A 36 -4.01 -26.44 7.86
C THR A 36 -3.22 -25.23 8.30
N GLN A 37 -3.86 -24.36 9.05
CA GLN A 37 -3.25 -23.14 9.57
C GLN A 37 -2.04 -23.46 10.45
N VAL A 38 -0.98 -22.68 10.33
CA VAL A 38 0.18 -22.71 11.21
C VAL A 38 -0.04 -21.72 12.36
N VAL A 39 -0.34 -22.24 13.56
CA VAL A 39 -0.54 -21.41 14.75
C VAL A 39 0.79 -21.20 15.48
N ILE A 40 1.17 -19.94 15.67
CA ILE A 40 2.40 -19.52 16.34
C ILE A 40 2.06 -18.82 17.65
N ASP A 41 2.52 -19.40 18.76
CA ASP A 41 2.41 -18.85 20.12
C ASP A 41 3.77 -18.71 20.81
N ILE A 42 4.85 -18.75 20.05
CA ILE A 42 6.24 -18.85 20.50
C ILE A 42 6.97 -17.54 20.16
N SER A 43 7.68 -16.96 21.14
CA SER A 43 8.60 -15.84 20.91
C SER A 43 9.95 -16.32 20.37
N TYR A 44 10.68 -15.41 19.75
CA TYR A 44 12.05 -15.65 19.25
C TYR A 44 12.12 -16.76 18.19
N LEU A 45 11.09 -16.91 17.40
CA LEU A 45 11.00 -17.87 16.33
C LEU A 45 11.35 -17.18 15.00
N LYS A 46 12.25 -17.77 14.24
CA LYS A 46 12.51 -17.37 12.86
C LYS A 46 12.02 -18.46 11.91
N ILE A 47 11.20 -18.08 10.95
CA ILE A 47 10.77 -18.94 9.84
C ILE A 47 11.40 -18.35 8.58
N MET A 48 12.24 -19.13 7.90
CA MET A 48 12.95 -18.66 6.73
C MET A 48 12.96 -19.66 5.60
N GLY A 49 12.94 -19.15 4.37
CA GLY A 49 13.04 -19.94 3.16
C GLY A 49 14.31 -19.68 2.36
N SER A 50 14.35 -20.22 1.14
CA SER A 50 15.44 -20.09 0.18
C SER A 50 15.30 -18.90 -0.78
N GLY A 51 14.39 -17.96 -0.49
CA GLY A 51 14.00 -16.85 -1.34
C GLY A 51 12.52 -16.92 -1.72
N HIS A 52 11.92 -15.77 -2.06
CA HIS A 52 10.52 -15.71 -2.46
C HIS A 52 10.26 -16.22 -3.89
N GLY A 53 11.30 -16.35 -4.71
CA GLY A 53 11.21 -16.94 -6.05
C GLY A 53 10.58 -16.06 -7.13
N PHE A 54 10.18 -14.84 -6.85
CA PHE A 54 9.61 -13.94 -7.84
C PHE A 54 10.68 -13.35 -8.75
N THR A 55 10.28 -13.12 -10.00
CA THR A 55 10.89 -12.07 -10.83
C THR A 55 9.90 -10.91 -10.93
N SER A 56 10.37 -9.70 -11.18
CA SER A 56 9.51 -8.52 -11.31
C SER A 56 8.47 -8.63 -12.43
N SER A 57 8.72 -9.50 -13.40
CA SER A 57 7.87 -9.77 -14.55
C SER A 57 7.15 -11.12 -14.49
N SER A 58 7.28 -11.87 -13.40
CA SER A 58 6.77 -13.25 -13.34
C SER A 58 5.25 -13.35 -13.41
N ILE A 59 4.53 -12.30 -13.01
CA ILE A 59 3.07 -12.34 -12.94
C ILE A 59 2.43 -12.06 -14.29
N ARG A 60 2.95 -11.10 -15.06
CA ARG A 60 2.28 -10.60 -16.27
C ARG A 60 3.16 -10.62 -17.50
N PHE A 61 4.42 -10.37 -17.33
CA PHE A 61 5.29 -9.96 -18.42
C PHE A 61 6.17 -11.07 -18.96
N ASN A 62 6.25 -12.19 -18.25
CA ASN A 62 6.88 -13.39 -18.76
C ASN A 62 5.92 -14.24 -19.62
N ALA A 63 4.63 -13.92 -19.61
CA ALA A 63 3.67 -14.57 -20.48
C ALA A 63 3.79 -14.00 -21.91
N THR A 64 3.76 -14.89 -22.91
CA THR A 64 3.84 -14.48 -24.31
C THR A 64 2.52 -13.96 -24.86
N ASN A 65 1.42 -14.16 -24.15
CA ASN A 65 0.13 -13.53 -24.41
C ASN A 65 -0.65 -13.30 -23.10
N CYS A 66 -1.57 -12.35 -23.12
CA CYS A 66 -2.35 -11.94 -21.94
C CYS A 66 -3.32 -12.99 -21.43
N GLU A 67 -3.67 -13.97 -22.23
CA GLU A 67 -4.60 -15.04 -21.86
C GLU A 67 -3.95 -16.07 -20.92
N ASN A 68 -2.60 -16.13 -20.91
CA ASN A 68 -1.81 -17.07 -20.13
C ASN A 68 -1.00 -16.37 -19.04
N TRP A 69 -1.64 -15.58 -18.22
CA TRP A 69 -1.00 -14.87 -17.10
C TRP A 69 -0.73 -15.81 -15.93
N HIS A 70 -0.05 -16.90 -16.23
CA HIS A 70 0.41 -17.80 -15.20
C HIS A 70 1.75 -17.31 -14.65
N GLU A 71 1.87 -17.39 -13.35
CA GLU A 71 3.10 -17.10 -12.66
C GLU A 71 4.19 -18.06 -13.11
N ILE A 72 5.35 -17.50 -13.30
CA ILE A 72 6.56 -18.27 -13.51
C ILE A 72 7.42 -18.14 -12.27
N TRP A 73 7.50 -19.21 -11.52
CA TRP A 73 8.29 -19.29 -10.30
C TRP A 73 9.60 -19.99 -10.61
N PRO A 74 10.69 -19.22 -10.81
CA PRO A 74 11.97 -19.83 -11.18
C PRO A 74 12.64 -20.57 -10.01
N GLY A 75 12.18 -20.39 -8.78
CA GLY A 75 12.78 -21.03 -7.61
C GLY A 75 12.25 -20.49 -6.29
N GLY A 76 12.99 -20.74 -5.21
CA GLY A 76 12.65 -20.30 -3.86
C GLY A 76 11.73 -21.27 -3.12
N SER A 77 11.25 -20.84 -1.98
CA SER A 77 10.33 -21.58 -1.11
C SER A 77 8.94 -20.98 -1.22
N ARG A 78 7.94 -21.75 -1.64
CA ARG A 78 6.58 -21.26 -1.85
C ARG A 78 5.58 -22.04 -1.02
N ILE A 79 4.81 -21.33 -0.20
CA ILE A 79 3.70 -21.86 0.59
C ILE A 79 2.41 -21.58 -0.15
N LEU A 80 1.79 -22.63 -0.68
CA LEU A 80 0.52 -22.59 -1.40
C LEU A 80 -0.62 -22.69 -0.37
N VAL A 81 -1.39 -21.62 -0.20
CA VAL A 81 -2.46 -21.54 0.80
C VAL A 81 -3.69 -22.28 0.30
N ASP A 82 -3.76 -23.56 0.60
CA ASP A 82 -4.84 -24.49 0.22
C ASP A 82 -5.81 -24.70 1.41
N LEU A 83 -6.06 -23.60 2.13
CA LEU A 83 -7.00 -23.54 3.25
C LEU A 83 -8.39 -23.18 2.73
N LEU A 84 -9.42 -23.67 3.42
CA LEU A 84 -10.80 -23.20 3.22
C LEU A 84 -11.05 -22.04 4.20
N PRO A 85 -11.21 -20.81 3.73
CA PRO A 85 -11.53 -19.68 4.58
C PRO A 85 -12.94 -19.81 5.14
N SER A 86 -13.19 -19.16 6.27
CA SER A 86 -14.52 -19.02 6.85
C SER A 86 -15.09 -17.64 6.60
N GLU A 87 -16.38 -17.54 6.31
CA GLU A 87 -17.06 -16.26 6.22
C GLU A 87 -17.31 -15.64 7.60
N GLU A 88 -17.37 -16.47 8.64
CA GLU A 88 -17.66 -16.04 10.02
C GLU A 88 -16.40 -15.65 10.81
N ASP A 89 -15.23 -16.17 10.43
CA ASP A 89 -13.97 -15.96 11.14
C ASP A 89 -12.81 -15.72 10.16
N GLU A 90 -12.45 -14.46 9.96
CA GLU A 90 -11.37 -14.04 9.07
C GLU A 90 -10.00 -14.66 9.42
N THR A 91 -9.81 -15.10 10.66
CA THR A 91 -8.55 -15.70 11.11
C THR A 91 -8.34 -17.10 10.55
N GLN A 92 -9.40 -17.81 10.18
CA GLN A 92 -9.30 -19.19 9.66
C GLN A 92 -8.66 -19.27 8.28
N GLY A 93 -8.68 -18.20 7.51
CA GLY A 93 -8.00 -18.10 6.23
C GLY A 93 -6.51 -17.79 6.32
N ALA A 94 -5.96 -17.58 7.50
CA ALA A 94 -4.56 -17.22 7.68
C ALA A 94 -3.62 -18.42 7.52
N ALA A 95 -2.62 -18.29 6.65
CA ALA A 95 -1.56 -19.29 6.53
C ALA A 95 -0.75 -19.39 7.82
N PHE A 96 -0.31 -18.24 8.33
CA PHE A 96 0.37 -18.12 9.63
C PHE A 96 -0.49 -17.27 10.56
N TYR A 97 -0.98 -17.90 11.62
CA TYR A 97 -1.80 -17.25 12.64
C TYR A 97 -1.01 -17.11 13.94
N VAL A 98 -0.67 -15.88 14.29
CA VAL A 98 0.11 -15.59 15.49
C VAL A 98 -0.82 -15.17 16.61
N LYS A 99 -0.95 -16.00 17.63
CA LYS A 99 -1.82 -15.73 18.76
C LYS A 99 -1.24 -16.30 20.06
N ARG A 100 -1.20 -15.49 21.09
CA ARG A 100 -0.92 -15.89 22.45
C ARG A 100 -1.89 -15.18 23.40
N ASP A 101 -2.50 -15.93 24.29
CA ASP A 101 -3.33 -15.36 25.34
C ASP A 101 -2.48 -15.07 26.58
N GLY A 102 -2.58 -13.85 27.10
CA GLY A 102 -1.89 -13.43 28.33
C GLY A 102 -0.42 -12.98 28.13
N ASP A 103 0.23 -12.75 29.25
CA ASP A 103 1.62 -12.31 29.32
C ASP A 103 2.62 -13.47 29.42
N PRO A 104 3.87 -13.27 28.95
CA PRO A 104 4.33 -12.08 28.21
C PRO A 104 3.82 -12.04 26.76
N ARG A 105 3.69 -10.83 26.20
CA ARG A 105 3.39 -10.66 24.77
C ARG A 105 4.41 -11.40 23.90
N ILE A 106 4.05 -11.76 22.67
CA ILE A 106 4.94 -12.42 21.74
C ILE A 106 6.01 -11.43 21.29
N SER A 107 7.28 -11.85 21.27
CA SER A 107 8.39 -11.00 20.86
C SER A 107 9.27 -11.66 19.82
N SER A 108 9.83 -10.83 18.93
CA SER A 108 10.89 -11.19 17.97
C SER A 108 10.57 -12.43 17.13
N VAL A 109 9.36 -12.49 16.55
CA VAL A 109 9.07 -13.47 15.49
C VAL A 109 9.48 -12.86 14.16
N GLU A 110 10.19 -13.65 13.36
CA GLU A 110 10.71 -13.22 12.07
C GLU A 110 10.22 -14.17 10.95
N PHE A 111 9.73 -13.58 9.86
CA PHE A 111 9.39 -14.26 8.61
C PHE A 111 10.35 -13.75 7.53
N GLU A 112 11.04 -14.66 6.84
CA GLU A 112 12.13 -14.25 5.95
C GLU A 112 12.27 -15.15 4.72
N ASN A 113 12.37 -14.54 3.54
CA ASN A 113 12.82 -15.17 2.30
C ASN A 113 11.98 -16.37 1.82
N PHE A 114 10.65 -16.27 1.82
CA PHE A 114 9.78 -17.24 1.14
C PHE A 114 8.50 -16.56 0.61
N CYS A 115 7.78 -17.27 -0.23
CA CYS A 115 6.52 -16.81 -0.82
C CYS A 115 5.32 -17.42 -0.10
N ILE A 116 4.27 -16.63 0.07
CA ILE A 116 2.93 -17.08 0.45
C ILE A 116 1.98 -16.76 -0.70
N ASP A 117 1.35 -17.78 -1.25
CA ASP A 117 0.58 -17.77 -2.49
C ASP A 117 -0.84 -18.27 -2.26
N GLY A 118 -1.84 -17.46 -2.60
CA GLY A 118 -3.26 -17.77 -2.45
C GLY A 118 -3.84 -18.69 -3.53
N LEU A 119 -3.04 -19.16 -4.50
CA LEU A 119 -3.31 -20.16 -5.54
C LEU A 119 -4.00 -19.66 -6.81
N HIS A 120 -4.95 -18.74 -6.73
CA HIS A 120 -5.80 -18.40 -7.87
C HIS A 120 -5.57 -16.97 -8.34
N PHE A 121 -5.43 -16.81 -9.64
CA PHE A 121 -5.37 -15.50 -10.28
C PHE A 121 -6.63 -15.28 -11.12
N THR A 122 -7.71 -14.92 -10.47
CA THR A 122 -9.01 -14.60 -11.08
C THR A 122 -9.66 -13.42 -10.39
N ASP A 123 -10.28 -12.55 -11.15
CA ASP A 123 -11.14 -11.49 -10.62
C ASP A 123 -12.43 -11.46 -11.45
N ASP A 124 -13.55 -11.73 -10.81
CA ASP A 124 -14.87 -11.70 -11.45
C ASP A 124 -15.47 -10.29 -11.51
N GLY A 125 -14.78 -9.29 -10.95
CA GLY A 125 -15.20 -7.90 -10.93
C GLY A 125 -16.38 -7.60 -10.00
N THR A 126 -16.95 -8.61 -9.33
CA THR A 126 -18.15 -8.41 -8.48
C THR A 126 -17.80 -7.77 -7.14
N GLY A 127 -16.57 -7.97 -6.66
CA GLY A 127 -16.16 -7.60 -5.31
C GLY A 127 -16.75 -8.49 -4.21
N GLU A 128 -17.47 -9.54 -4.57
CA GLU A 128 -17.99 -10.51 -3.62
C GLU A 128 -16.95 -11.52 -3.18
N LYS A 129 -17.08 -12.04 -1.96
CA LYS A 129 -16.17 -13.06 -1.44
C LYS A 129 -16.36 -14.37 -2.22
N ASN A 130 -15.26 -14.85 -2.79
CA ASN A 130 -15.20 -16.10 -3.53
C ASN A 130 -13.83 -16.76 -3.31
N PRO A 131 -13.73 -18.02 -2.86
CA PRO A 131 -12.46 -18.70 -2.63
C PRO A 131 -11.52 -18.75 -3.82
N GLU A 132 -12.03 -18.64 -5.04
CA GLU A 132 -11.24 -18.63 -6.27
C GLU A 132 -10.88 -17.22 -6.75
N ASN A 133 -11.41 -16.17 -6.14
CA ASN A 133 -11.08 -14.78 -6.47
C ASN A 133 -9.72 -14.42 -5.91
N THR A 134 -8.90 -13.72 -6.69
CA THR A 134 -7.57 -13.25 -6.28
C THR A 134 -7.64 -12.33 -5.08
N TYR A 135 -8.62 -11.41 -5.07
CA TYR A 135 -8.64 -10.27 -4.16
C TYR A 135 -9.66 -10.38 -3.03
N ARG A 136 -10.54 -11.38 -3.10
CA ARG A 136 -11.67 -11.59 -2.17
C ARG A 136 -11.83 -13.05 -1.77
N ASN A 137 -10.73 -13.78 -1.65
CA ASN A 137 -10.74 -15.22 -1.39
C ASN A 137 -10.73 -15.61 0.09
N GLY A 138 -10.74 -14.66 1.00
CA GLY A 138 -10.73 -14.91 2.45
C GLY A 138 -9.37 -15.39 2.99
N LYS A 139 -8.32 -15.43 2.18
CA LYS A 139 -6.99 -15.91 2.59
C LYS A 139 -6.13 -14.77 3.08
N THR A 140 -5.40 -15.02 4.16
CA THR A 140 -4.42 -14.09 4.74
C THR A 140 -3.05 -14.77 4.81
N GLY A 141 -2.01 -14.07 4.39
CA GLY A 141 -0.65 -14.61 4.49
C GLY A 141 -0.19 -14.71 5.93
N ILE A 142 -0.06 -13.58 6.62
CA ILE A 142 0.32 -13.52 8.03
C ILE A 142 -0.72 -12.72 8.79
N TYR A 143 -1.37 -13.34 9.76
CA TYR A 143 -2.33 -12.70 10.66
C TYR A 143 -1.81 -12.71 12.10
N VAL A 144 -1.59 -11.54 12.69
CA VAL A 144 -1.13 -11.40 14.07
C VAL A 144 -2.23 -10.80 14.92
N ALA A 145 -2.85 -11.62 15.76
CA ALA A 145 -3.98 -11.22 16.60
C ALA A 145 -3.58 -10.70 17.98
N SER A 146 -2.36 -10.99 18.43
CA SER A 146 -1.89 -10.67 19.79
C SER A 146 -0.99 -9.44 19.82
N PRO A 147 -0.98 -8.68 20.91
CA PRO A 147 0.06 -7.69 21.15
C PRO A 147 1.44 -8.31 21.01
N GLN A 148 2.29 -7.68 20.23
CA GLN A 148 3.61 -8.19 19.89
C GLN A 148 4.65 -7.07 19.93
N ASP A 149 5.91 -7.48 19.91
CA ASP A 149 7.07 -6.60 19.96
C ASP A 149 8.18 -7.12 19.05
N SER A 150 8.79 -6.19 18.32
CA SER A 150 10.01 -6.44 17.53
C SER A 150 9.86 -7.52 16.45
N PHE A 151 8.70 -7.64 15.85
CA PHE A 151 8.48 -8.56 14.73
C PHE A 151 9.19 -8.05 13.47
N ARG A 152 9.60 -8.99 12.61
CA ARG A 152 10.19 -8.70 11.31
C ARG A 152 9.58 -9.54 10.21
N ILE A 153 9.27 -8.89 9.10
CA ILE A 153 8.77 -9.51 7.86
C ILE A 153 9.64 -8.94 6.74
N ASN A 154 10.56 -9.75 6.22
CA ASN A 154 11.56 -9.28 5.26
C ASN A 154 11.90 -10.30 4.18
N GLY A 155 12.15 -9.80 2.96
CA GLY A 155 12.48 -10.63 1.81
C GLY A 155 11.35 -11.60 1.40
N MET A 156 10.12 -11.33 1.83
CA MET A 156 8.96 -12.17 1.57
C MET A 156 8.31 -11.86 0.23
N GLY A 157 7.66 -12.86 -0.34
CA GLY A 157 6.71 -12.70 -1.41
C GLY A 157 5.28 -12.96 -0.93
N PHE A 158 4.33 -12.10 -1.30
CA PHE A 158 2.90 -12.29 -1.05
C PHE A 158 2.15 -12.11 -2.35
N ILE A 159 1.32 -13.08 -2.71
CA ILE A 159 0.55 -13.01 -3.96
C ILE A 159 -0.78 -13.76 -3.86
N TYR A 160 -1.80 -13.24 -4.54
CA TYR A 160 -3.13 -13.85 -4.68
C TYR A 160 -3.85 -14.07 -3.35
N LEU A 161 -3.65 -13.17 -2.41
CA LEU A 161 -4.28 -13.20 -1.08
C LEU A 161 -5.29 -12.05 -0.96
N GLU A 162 -6.38 -12.27 -0.24
CA GLU A 162 -7.24 -11.14 0.15
C GLU A 162 -6.47 -10.19 1.07
N HIS A 163 -5.67 -10.74 2.01
CA HIS A 163 -4.81 -9.95 2.89
C HIS A 163 -3.37 -10.50 2.88
N GLY A 164 -2.41 -9.69 2.50
CA GLY A 164 -0.99 -10.08 2.57
C GLY A 164 -0.54 -10.23 4.02
N VAL A 165 -0.63 -9.14 4.78
CA VAL A 165 -0.24 -9.06 6.19
C VAL A 165 -1.26 -8.24 6.97
N THR A 166 -1.82 -8.83 8.03
CA THR A 166 -2.73 -8.15 8.96
C THR A 166 -2.18 -8.27 10.38
N ILE A 167 -1.87 -7.14 11.02
CA ILE A 167 -1.23 -7.12 12.35
C ILE A 167 -2.00 -6.19 13.28
N TYR A 168 -2.42 -6.74 14.40
CA TYR A 168 -3.01 -5.98 15.50
C TYR A 168 -1.96 -5.63 16.56
N HIS A 169 -2.03 -4.40 17.08
CA HIS A 169 -1.26 -3.94 18.24
C HIS A 169 0.27 -4.05 18.07
N ALA A 170 0.78 -3.52 16.96
CA ALA A 170 2.21 -3.59 16.62
C ALA A 170 3.07 -2.62 17.46
N ASP A 171 4.19 -3.12 17.98
CA ASP A 171 5.22 -2.32 18.63
C ASP A 171 6.61 -2.68 18.06
N ALA A 172 7.36 -1.69 17.65
CA ALA A 172 8.70 -1.87 17.05
C ALA A 172 8.76 -2.87 15.88
N LEU A 173 7.68 -2.97 15.11
CA LEU A 173 7.55 -3.82 13.92
C LEU A 173 8.45 -3.31 12.77
N SER A 174 9.02 -4.21 12.00
CA SER A 174 9.72 -3.88 10.76
C SER A 174 9.24 -4.77 9.61
N ILE A 175 8.63 -4.13 8.59
CA ILE A 175 8.22 -4.78 7.33
C ILE A 175 9.07 -4.16 6.22
N HIS A 176 9.99 -4.94 5.64
CA HIS A 176 10.94 -4.40 4.68
C HIS A 176 11.42 -5.40 3.63
N ASP A 177 11.85 -4.88 2.48
CA ASP A 177 12.39 -5.67 1.36
C ASP A 177 11.43 -6.75 0.83
N ASN A 178 10.11 -6.54 0.94
CA ASN A 178 9.13 -7.50 0.49
C ASN A 178 8.63 -7.17 -0.93
N PHE A 179 8.22 -8.21 -1.63
CA PHE A 179 7.51 -8.13 -2.90
C PHE A 179 6.05 -8.57 -2.68
N ILE A 180 5.12 -7.61 -2.74
CA ILE A 180 3.69 -7.88 -2.55
C ILE A 180 2.97 -7.55 -3.86
N ALA A 181 2.29 -8.53 -4.42
CA ALA A 181 1.59 -8.37 -5.69
C ALA A 181 0.22 -9.04 -5.68
N GLU A 182 -0.71 -8.48 -6.42
CA GLU A 182 -2.03 -9.06 -6.65
C GLU A 182 -2.73 -9.50 -5.34
N CYS A 183 -2.69 -8.68 -4.30
CA CYS A 183 -3.44 -8.88 -3.07
C CYS A 183 -4.59 -7.87 -2.97
N GLY A 184 -5.68 -8.22 -2.30
CA GLY A 184 -6.79 -7.32 -2.01
C GLY A 184 -6.35 -6.17 -1.11
N SER A 185 -5.81 -6.48 0.06
CA SER A 185 -5.05 -5.60 0.95
C SER A 185 -3.64 -6.13 1.14
N CYS A 186 -2.65 -5.25 1.19
CA CYS A 186 -1.27 -5.71 1.25
C CYS A 186 -0.70 -5.70 2.67
N ILE A 187 -0.69 -4.56 3.33
CA ILE A 187 -0.18 -4.40 4.70
C ILE A 187 -1.22 -3.64 5.50
N GLU A 188 -1.74 -4.26 6.55
CA GLU A 188 -2.74 -3.67 7.42
C GLU A 188 -2.27 -3.70 8.88
N LEU A 189 -2.09 -2.52 9.47
CA LEU A 189 -1.77 -2.33 10.88
C LEU A 189 -3.04 -1.85 11.59
N ARG A 190 -3.65 -2.70 12.38
CA ARG A 190 -4.95 -2.49 13.01
C ARG A 190 -4.87 -2.37 14.54
N GLY A 191 -5.93 -1.81 15.13
CA GLY A 191 -6.07 -1.64 16.57
C GLY A 191 -5.31 -0.39 17.03
N TRP A 192 -4.12 -0.58 17.57
CA TRP A 192 -3.18 0.47 17.95
C TRP A 192 -1.75 0.01 17.71
N GLY A 193 -0.81 0.93 17.60
CA GLY A 193 0.58 0.59 17.44
C GLY A 193 1.52 1.76 17.60
N GLN A 194 2.81 1.47 17.65
CA GLN A 194 3.85 2.50 17.78
C GLN A 194 5.19 2.08 17.21
N ALA A 195 6.06 3.07 16.98
CA ALA A 195 7.49 2.94 16.75
C ALA A 195 7.88 1.89 15.68
N SER A 196 7.09 1.77 14.63
CA SER A 196 7.25 0.74 13.60
C SER A 196 7.63 1.33 12.25
N LYS A 197 8.05 0.49 11.32
CA LYS A 197 8.41 0.91 9.97
C LYS A 197 7.93 -0.06 8.89
N ILE A 198 7.57 0.52 7.74
CA ILE A 198 7.28 -0.17 6.47
C ILE A 198 8.19 0.47 5.42
N THR A 199 9.23 -0.20 4.98
CA THR A 199 10.29 0.40 4.15
C THR A 199 10.81 -0.52 3.06
N ASP A 200 11.26 0.05 1.95
CA ASP A 200 11.94 -0.65 0.87
C ASP A 200 11.11 -1.80 0.25
N ASN A 201 9.78 -1.71 0.30
CA ASN A 201 8.91 -2.72 -0.30
C ASN A 201 8.52 -2.34 -1.74
N LEU A 202 8.38 -3.35 -2.60
CA LEU A 202 7.64 -3.25 -3.84
C LEU A 202 6.23 -3.77 -3.64
N ILE A 203 5.22 -2.90 -3.77
CA ILE A 203 3.82 -3.22 -3.54
C ILE A 203 3.04 -2.97 -4.83
N GLY A 204 2.82 -4.02 -5.62
CA GLY A 204 2.09 -3.98 -6.88
C GLY A 204 0.63 -4.42 -6.73
N ALA A 205 -0.05 -3.96 -5.70
CA ALA A 205 -1.35 -4.48 -5.32
C ALA A 205 -2.15 -3.54 -4.41
N GLY A 206 -3.32 -3.98 -4.05
CA GLY A 206 -4.37 -3.24 -3.36
C GLY A 206 -5.54 -3.03 -4.30
N ASN A 207 -6.51 -3.96 -4.27
CA ASN A 207 -7.67 -3.87 -5.15
C ASN A 207 -8.94 -3.47 -4.38
N TYR A 208 -9.47 -4.32 -3.54
CA TYR A 208 -10.66 -4.02 -2.73
C TYR A 208 -10.33 -3.50 -1.33
N GLY A 209 -9.07 -3.46 -0.96
CA GLY A 209 -8.56 -2.95 0.29
C GLY A 209 -7.47 -1.88 0.07
N TYR A 210 -6.38 -1.96 0.78
CA TYR A 210 -5.33 -0.93 0.81
C TYR A 210 -3.96 -1.52 0.48
N SER A 211 -3.08 -0.72 -0.13
CA SER A 211 -1.67 -1.12 -0.20
C SER A 211 -1.01 -1.02 1.17
N ILE A 212 -1.18 0.10 1.87
CA ILE A 212 -0.74 0.28 3.26
C ILE A 212 -1.86 0.93 4.06
N TYR A 213 -2.33 0.24 5.08
CA TYR A 213 -3.33 0.74 6.03
C TYR A 213 -2.76 0.80 7.44
N ALA A 214 -3.04 1.86 8.18
CA ALA A 214 -2.72 1.94 9.59
C ALA A 214 -3.83 2.65 10.38
N GLN A 215 -4.12 2.10 11.56
CA GLN A 215 -5.15 2.60 12.45
C GLN A 215 -4.58 2.89 13.85
N ASN A 216 -4.89 4.07 14.39
CA ASN A 216 -4.51 4.48 15.76
C ASN A 216 -3.01 4.26 16.06
N PHE A 217 -2.16 4.69 15.14
CA PHE A 217 -0.72 4.42 15.18
C PHE A 217 0.07 5.69 15.51
N GLY A 218 1.10 5.55 16.38
CA GLY A 218 2.03 6.63 16.71
C GLY A 218 3.45 6.35 16.24
N GLY A 219 4.08 7.31 15.54
CA GLY A 219 5.48 7.18 15.14
C GLY A 219 5.73 6.08 14.11
N LEU A 220 4.82 5.89 13.15
CA LEU A 220 5.00 4.99 12.02
C LEU A 220 5.89 5.64 10.97
N LEU A 221 6.91 4.95 10.52
CA LEU A 221 7.77 5.37 9.42
C LEU A 221 7.42 4.58 8.16
N VAL A 222 7.12 5.28 7.06
CA VAL A 222 6.82 4.68 5.75
C VAL A 222 7.75 5.30 4.70
N PRO A 223 9.04 4.94 4.69
CA PRO A 223 9.99 5.46 3.72
C PRO A 223 10.26 4.50 2.57
N ALA A 224 10.69 5.04 1.43
CA ALA A 224 11.37 4.34 0.35
C ALA A 224 10.60 3.14 -0.28
N ASN A 225 9.27 3.14 -0.24
CA ASN A 225 8.48 2.11 -0.90
C ASN A 225 8.16 2.51 -2.36
N ASN A 226 8.02 1.52 -3.21
CA ASN A 226 7.50 1.67 -4.57
C ASN A 226 6.13 1.00 -4.64
N VAL A 227 5.07 1.80 -4.82
CA VAL A 227 3.68 1.37 -4.63
C VAL A 227 2.87 1.60 -5.89
N PHE A 228 2.24 0.53 -6.37
CA PHE A 228 1.38 0.49 -7.57
C PHE A 228 0.02 -0.13 -7.21
N PRO A 229 -0.88 0.60 -6.57
CA PRO A 229 -2.20 0.06 -6.25
C PRO A 229 -3.00 -0.20 -7.51
N ARG A 230 -3.94 -1.13 -7.42
CA ARG A 230 -4.91 -1.39 -8.48
C ARG A 230 -6.03 -0.36 -8.44
N ARG A 231 -6.80 -0.35 -7.35
CA ARG A 231 -7.97 0.51 -7.11
C ARG A 231 -7.90 1.20 -5.75
N ALA A 232 -7.15 0.60 -4.84
CA ALA A 232 -7.06 1.03 -3.46
C ALA A 232 -6.19 2.28 -3.30
N SER A 233 -6.27 2.90 -2.13
CA SER A 233 -5.29 3.87 -1.71
C SER A 233 -3.92 3.23 -1.52
N SER A 234 -2.86 3.94 -1.89
CA SER A 234 -1.50 3.52 -1.60
C SER A 234 -1.22 3.55 -0.10
N VAL A 235 -1.63 4.64 0.57
CA VAL A 235 -1.53 4.80 2.02
C VAL A 235 -2.85 5.33 2.56
N HIS A 236 -3.45 4.61 3.50
CA HIS A 236 -4.67 5.04 4.17
C HIS A 236 -4.48 5.02 5.68
N PHE A 237 -4.56 6.18 6.32
CA PHE A 237 -4.35 6.36 7.74
C PHE A 237 -5.63 6.79 8.45
N GLU A 238 -5.92 6.14 9.58
CA GLU A 238 -7.01 6.48 10.50
C GLU A 238 -6.47 6.69 11.92
N GLY A 239 -6.56 7.90 12.47
CA GLY A 239 -6.05 8.19 13.81
C GLY A 239 -4.53 8.02 13.96
N VAL A 240 -3.79 8.12 12.87
CA VAL A 240 -2.33 8.02 12.86
C VAL A 240 -1.70 9.36 13.22
N THR A 241 -0.71 9.34 14.11
CA THR A 241 -0.09 10.57 14.62
C THR A 241 1.43 10.50 14.62
N ARG A 242 2.09 11.64 14.45
CA ARG A 242 3.55 11.79 14.56
C ARG A 242 4.32 10.79 13.72
N SER A 243 3.79 10.52 12.53
CA SER A 243 4.28 9.52 11.60
C SER A 243 4.80 10.19 10.33
N SER A 244 5.57 9.47 9.54
CA SER A 244 6.08 10.01 8.29
C SER A 244 5.91 9.07 7.11
N VAL A 245 5.58 9.67 5.95
CA VAL A 245 5.54 9.01 4.63
C VAL A 245 6.52 9.78 3.75
N THR A 246 7.70 9.20 3.49
CA THR A 246 8.79 9.97 2.88
C THR A 246 9.57 9.17 1.84
N GLY A 247 9.94 9.80 0.72
CA GLY A 247 10.79 9.17 -0.29
C GLY A 247 10.17 7.99 -1.01
N ASN A 248 8.85 7.89 -1.02
CA ASN A 248 8.15 6.83 -1.73
C ASN A 248 7.83 7.25 -3.17
N ARG A 249 7.65 6.26 -4.04
CA ARG A 249 7.02 6.43 -5.34
C ARG A 249 5.64 5.79 -5.32
N PHE A 250 4.63 6.59 -5.63
CA PHE A 250 3.25 6.16 -5.79
C PHE A 250 2.83 6.32 -7.24
N HIS A 251 2.34 5.24 -7.84
CA HIS A 251 1.88 5.25 -9.22
C HIS A 251 0.50 4.62 -9.31
N SER A 252 -0.50 5.37 -9.66
CA SER A 252 -1.90 4.94 -9.70
C SER A 252 -2.63 5.50 -10.92
N PHE A 253 -3.80 4.96 -11.19
CA PHE A 253 -4.74 5.46 -12.20
C PHE A 253 -5.92 6.21 -11.57
N TYR A 254 -6.00 6.21 -10.25
CA TYR A 254 -7.13 6.74 -9.51
C TYR A 254 -6.67 7.75 -8.45
N PRO A 255 -7.54 8.70 -8.06
CA PRO A 255 -7.29 9.58 -6.93
C PRO A 255 -7.26 8.81 -5.59
N GLY A 256 -6.90 9.50 -4.51
CA GLY A 256 -6.83 8.91 -3.18
C GLY A 256 -5.57 8.08 -2.94
N MET A 257 -4.44 8.43 -3.54
CA MET A 257 -3.17 7.72 -3.30
C MET A 257 -2.77 7.78 -1.83
N ILE A 258 -2.90 8.95 -1.19
CA ILE A 258 -2.77 9.09 0.26
C ILE A 258 -4.07 9.64 0.82
N VAL A 259 -4.59 8.95 1.83
CA VAL A 259 -5.78 9.36 2.55
C VAL A 259 -5.45 9.46 4.04
N LEU A 260 -5.51 10.67 4.58
CA LEU A 260 -5.47 10.93 6.01
C LEU A 260 -6.89 11.18 6.50
N GLN A 261 -7.45 10.26 7.26
CA GLN A 261 -8.78 10.38 7.84
C GLN A 261 -8.80 11.29 9.08
N LYS A 262 -9.99 11.59 9.58
CA LYS A 262 -10.17 12.32 10.84
C LYS A 262 -9.29 11.75 11.95
N ASN A 263 -8.79 12.60 12.81
CA ASN A 263 -7.88 12.29 13.91
C ASN A 263 -6.43 11.92 13.51
N CYS A 264 -6.08 11.99 12.23
CA CYS A 264 -4.68 12.01 11.85
C CYS A 264 -4.05 13.36 12.20
N SER A 265 -2.92 13.35 12.91
CA SER A 265 -2.30 14.62 13.31
C SER A 265 -0.78 14.55 13.43
N GLU A 266 -0.15 15.69 13.21
CA GLU A 266 1.30 15.85 13.34
C GLU A 266 2.09 14.89 12.42
N ASN A 267 1.53 14.51 11.25
CA ASN A 267 2.20 13.63 10.30
C ASN A 267 2.99 14.47 9.27
N LEU A 268 4.09 13.90 8.81
CA LEU A 268 4.94 14.48 7.77
C LEU A 268 4.82 13.63 6.48
N ILE A 269 4.31 14.25 5.42
CA ILE A 269 4.26 13.66 4.08
C ILE A 269 5.22 14.45 3.19
N SER A 270 6.39 13.89 2.89
CA SER A 270 7.41 14.70 2.20
C SER A 270 8.27 13.89 1.23
N SER A 271 8.79 14.59 0.22
CA SER A 271 9.78 14.04 -0.71
C SER A 271 9.28 12.78 -1.44
N ASN A 272 7.97 12.64 -1.62
CA ASN A 272 7.37 11.54 -2.37
C ASN A 272 7.16 11.95 -3.84
N TYR A 273 7.13 10.95 -4.71
CA TYR A 273 6.77 11.09 -6.10
C TYR A 273 5.39 10.46 -6.33
N PHE A 274 4.43 11.27 -6.77
CA PHE A 274 3.08 10.85 -7.12
C PHE A 274 2.92 10.90 -8.64
N LEU A 275 2.56 9.78 -9.25
CA LEU A 275 2.23 9.70 -10.67
C LEU A 275 0.83 9.14 -10.84
N LYS A 276 -0.04 9.89 -11.53
CA LYS A 276 -1.33 9.40 -11.99
C LYS A 276 -1.34 9.36 -13.51
N ASP A 277 -1.56 8.18 -14.05
CA ASP A 277 -1.84 7.96 -15.47
C ASP A 277 -3.35 7.97 -15.74
N PRO A 278 -3.81 8.34 -16.95
CA PRO A 278 -5.23 8.46 -17.24
C PRO A 278 -5.93 7.11 -17.39
N GLU A 279 -5.21 6.07 -17.74
CA GLU A 279 -5.76 4.73 -17.99
C GLU A 279 -4.89 3.61 -17.43
N PRO A 280 -5.53 2.53 -16.95
CA PRO A 280 -4.83 1.33 -16.54
C PRO A 280 -4.11 0.66 -17.72
N TRP A 281 -2.96 0.06 -17.46
CA TRP A 281 -2.15 -0.62 -18.49
C TRP A 281 -2.78 -1.90 -19.02
N THR A 282 -3.76 -2.44 -18.30
CA THR A 282 -4.32 -3.75 -18.63
C THR A 282 -5.82 -3.78 -18.39
N PRO A 283 -6.57 -4.57 -19.17
CA PRO A 283 -8.02 -4.72 -18.99
C PRO A 283 -8.44 -5.19 -17.60
N MET A 284 -7.56 -5.91 -16.89
CA MET A 284 -7.86 -6.39 -15.53
C MET A 284 -7.84 -5.27 -14.47
N GLN A 285 -7.46 -4.07 -14.84
CA GLN A 285 -7.41 -2.91 -13.95
C GLN A 285 -8.57 -1.95 -14.17
N ASP A 286 -9.46 -2.29 -15.10
CA ASP A 286 -10.56 -1.43 -15.56
C ASP A 286 -11.72 -1.30 -14.56
N HIS A 287 -11.41 -1.35 -13.27
CA HIS A 287 -12.39 -1.17 -12.22
C HIS A 287 -12.13 0.16 -11.50
N SER A 288 -13.01 1.13 -11.70
CA SER A 288 -12.99 2.39 -10.97
C SER A 288 -13.06 2.16 -9.45
N ASN A 289 -12.34 2.97 -8.68
CA ASN A 289 -12.49 3.00 -7.23
C ASN A 289 -13.71 3.82 -6.77
N GLY A 290 -14.50 4.34 -7.71
CA GLY A 290 -15.69 5.15 -7.43
C GLY A 290 -15.40 6.59 -7.04
N LEU A 291 -14.14 7.01 -7.05
CA LEU A 291 -13.72 8.37 -6.75
C LEU A 291 -13.52 9.14 -8.05
N ASP A 292 -13.97 10.37 -8.10
CA ASP A 292 -13.65 11.28 -9.22
C ASP A 292 -12.38 12.10 -8.92
N ASP A 293 -11.86 12.76 -9.93
CA ASP A 293 -10.61 13.52 -9.84
C ASP A 293 -10.65 14.68 -8.85
N SER A 294 -11.84 15.15 -8.44
CA SER A 294 -11.99 16.19 -7.42
C SER A 294 -11.72 15.68 -5.99
N TYR A 295 -11.68 14.36 -5.79
CA TYR A 295 -11.36 13.77 -4.49
C TYR A 295 -9.94 14.13 -4.04
N GLY A 296 -9.03 14.30 -4.98
CA GLY A 296 -7.62 14.62 -4.77
C GLY A 296 -6.71 13.39 -4.78
N LEU A 297 -5.51 13.55 -5.34
CA LEU A 297 -4.49 12.50 -5.24
C LEU A 297 -4.09 12.29 -3.78
N MET A 298 -4.05 13.37 -3.01
CA MET A 298 -3.90 13.35 -1.56
C MET A 298 -5.14 13.97 -0.91
N HIS A 299 -5.78 13.22 -0.01
CA HIS A 299 -6.98 13.62 0.72
C HIS A 299 -6.66 13.75 2.22
N VAL A 300 -6.87 14.94 2.78
CA VAL A 300 -6.46 15.26 4.15
C VAL A 300 -7.65 15.68 4.99
N SER A 301 -7.93 14.92 6.04
CA SER A 301 -8.96 15.21 7.04
C SER A 301 -8.38 15.18 8.46
N GLY A 302 -7.34 15.94 8.72
CA GLY A 302 -6.66 15.92 10.02
C GLY A 302 -6.01 17.25 10.36
N ASN A 303 -5.32 17.31 11.49
CA ASN A 303 -4.77 18.55 12.01
C ASN A 303 -3.25 18.53 12.07
N TYR A 304 -2.62 19.69 11.94
CA TYR A 304 -1.17 19.86 12.15
C TYR A 304 -0.29 18.98 11.24
N ASN A 305 -0.82 18.48 10.12
CA ASN A 305 -0.04 17.67 9.19
C ASN A 305 0.79 18.57 8.27
N SER A 306 1.98 18.11 7.91
CA SER A 306 2.87 18.78 6.97
C SER A 306 2.95 18.01 5.67
N VAL A 307 2.62 18.67 4.55
CA VAL A 307 2.72 18.10 3.18
C VAL A 307 3.70 18.98 2.41
N MET A 308 4.93 18.49 2.21
CA MET A 308 5.96 19.36 1.70
C MET A 308 6.99 18.68 0.80
N ALA A 309 7.50 19.43 -0.16
CA ALA A 309 8.57 18.99 -1.06
C ALA A 309 8.24 17.67 -1.81
N ASN A 310 6.96 17.43 -2.10
CA ASN A 310 6.53 16.31 -2.92
C ASN A 310 6.49 16.70 -4.41
N HIS A 311 6.68 15.72 -5.28
CA HIS A 311 6.49 15.88 -6.72
C HIS A 311 5.20 15.16 -7.14
N PHE A 312 4.27 15.93 -7.72
CA PHE A 312 3.03 15.41 -8.28
C PHE A 312 3.12 15.49 -9.81
N SER A 313 2.83 14.37 -10.46
CA SER A 313 2.75 14.26 -11.91
C SER A 313 1.37 13.73 -12.29
N GLU A 314 0.63 14.51 -13.04
CA GLU A 314 -0.69 14.14 -13.57
C GLU A 314 -0.61 14.08 -15.08
N VAL A 315 -0.98 12.94 -15.66
CA VAL A 315 -1.15 12.77 -17.09
C VAL A 315 -2.65 12.78 -17.39
N LEU A 316 -3.09 13.73 -18.22
CA LEU A 316 -4.50 13.92 -18.56
C LEU A 316 -4.78 13.47 -20.00
N GLU A 317 -5.98 12.98 -20.21
CA GLU A 317 -6.59 12.88 -21.54
C GLU A 317 -7.57 14.05 -21.70
N PRO A 318 -7.26 15.05 -22.53
CA PRO A 318 -8.03 16.28 -22.63
C PRO A 318 -9.53 16.05 -22.89
N GLU A 319 -9.85 15.15 -23.80
CA GLU A 319 -11.25 14.85 -24.15
C GLU A 319 -12.04 14.24 -22.97
N LYS A 320 -11.42 13.38 -22.18
CA LYS A 320 -12.04 12.78 -21.00
C LYS A 320 -12.22 13.79 -19.89
N ALA A 321 -11.23 14.66 -19.68
CA ALA A 321 -11.31 15.71 -18.66
C ALA A 321 -12.42 16.71 -18.97
N GLU A 322 -12.59 17.10 -20.22
CA GLU A 322 -13.71 17.96 -20.65
C GLU A 322 -15.08 17.29 -20.46
N LEU A 323 -15.20 15.99 -20.76
CA LEU A 323 -16.43 15.23 -20.62
C LEU A 323 -16.81 15.01 -19.16
N SER A 324 -15.86 14.83 -18.28
CA SER A 324 -16.13 14.61 -16.85
C SER A 324 -16.66 15.87 -16.15
N GLY A 325 -16.32 17.05 -16.65
CA GLY A 325 -16.65 18.33 -16.03
C GLY A 325 -16.00 18.54 -14.65
N THR A 326 -15.11 17.64 -14.23
CA THR A 326 -14.48 17.62 -12.92
C THR A 326 -13.00 17.91 -13.08
N LEU A 327 -12.52 18.97 -12.44
CA LEU A 327 -11.11 19.33 -12.48
C LEU A 327 -10.29 18.47 -11.52
N PRO A 328 -9.15 17.94 -11.95
CA PRO A 328 -8.23 17.22 -11.08
C PRO A 328 -7.76 18.09 -9.91
N VAL A 329 -7.75 17.50 -8.73
CA VAL A 329 -7.23 18.10 -7.50
C VAL A 329 -6.01 17.29 -7.05
N MET A 330 -4.89 17.94 -6.79
CA MET A 330 -3.69 17.26 -6.31
C MET A 330 -3.74 17.03 -4.80
N ILE A 331 -3.95 18.09 -4.02
CA ILE A 331 -4.05 18.03 -2.55
C ILE A 331 -5.40 18.61 -2.14
N HIS A 332 -6.25 17.78 -1.54
CA HIS A 332 -7.56 18.15 -1.06
C HIS A 332 -7.60 18.14 0.47
N VAL A 333 -7.68 19.30 1.10
CA VAL A 333 -7.84 19.45 2.54
C VAL A 333 -9.33 19.58 2.84
N VAL A 334 -9.93 18.48 3.27
CA VAL A 334 -11.39 18.38 3.46
C VAL A 334 -11.82 18.88 4.80
N SER A 335 -11.05 18.58 5.85
CA SER A 335 -11.35 19.06 7.20
C SER A 335 -10.08 19.13 8.05
N GLY A 336 -10.14 19.93 9.10
CA GLY A 336 -9.04 20.07 10.04
C GLY A 336 -8.44 21.46 10.06
N ARG A 337 -7.37 21.61 10.83
CA ARG A 337 -6.76 22.91 11.05
C ARG A 337 -5.24 22.85 11.12
N GLU A 338 -4.62 23.99 10.87
CA GLU A 338 -3.20 24.22 11.05
C GLU A 338 -2.32 23.21 10.29
N ASN A 339 -2.80 22.74 9.10
CA ASN A 339 -1.98 21.98 8.22
C ASN A 339 -1.03 22.89 7.44
N PHE A 340 0.18 22.42 7.20
CA PHE A 340 1.21 23.14 6.48
C PHE A 340 1.51 22.46 5.14
N ILE A 341 1.23 23.15 4.04
CA ILE A 341 1.44 22.67 2.68
C ILE A 341 2.44 23.59 2.01
N SER A 342 3.62 23.07 1.66
CA SER A 342 4.70 23.93 1.16
C SER A 342 5.59 23.26 0.14
N SER A 343 6.05 24.06 -0.82
CA SER A 343 7.14 23.67 -1.74
C SER A 343 6.89 22.36 -2.50
N ASN A 344 5.63 22.05 -2.77
CA ASN A 344 5.27 20.92 -3.61
C ASN A 344 5.38 21.32 -5.09
N HIS A 345 5.93 20.44 -5.89
CA HIS A 345 6.07 20.63 -7.34
C HIS A 345 4.99 19.87 -8.09
N PHE A 346 4.31 20.54 -9.00
CA PHE A 346 3.22 19.97 -9.78
C PHE A 346 3.55 20.04 -11.28
N VAL A 347 3.48 18.87 -11.92
CA VAL A 347 3.65 18.72 -13.37
C VAL A 347 2.37 18.14 -13.93
N VAL A 348 1.81 18.78 -14.93
CA VAL A 348 0.64 18.30 -15.65
C VAL A 348 0.99 18.20 -17.12
N THR A 349 0.78 17.03 -17.67
CA THR A 349 0.98 16.77 -19.11
C THR A 349 -0.31 16.25 -19.72
N ALA A 350 -0.51 16.51 -21.00
CA ALA A 350 -1.62 15.93 -21.75
C ALA A 350 -1.10 14.77 -22.60
N LYS A 351 -1.90 13.71 -22.68
CA LYS A 351 -1.66 12.59 -23.59
C LYS A 351 -2.54 12.77 -24.82
N GLU A 352 -1.93 12.80 -26.01
CA GLU A 352 -2.68 12.68 -27.26
C GLU A 352 -3.11 11.23 -27.44
N ALA A 353 -4.35 11.04 -27.85
CA ALA A 353 -4.83 9.74 -28.30
C ALA A 353 -4.16 9.44 -29.66
N GLU A 354 -3.12 8.64 -29.66
CA GLU A 354 -2.65 8.00 -30.89
C GLU A 354 -3.40 6.68 -31.05
N ASP A 355 -3.81 6.38 -32.29
CA ASP A 355 -4.22 5.03 -32.69
C ASP A 355 -3.00 4.10 -32.59
N VAL A 356 -2.75 3.59 -31.41
CA VAL A 356 -1.70 2.60 -31.21
C VAL A 356 -2.24 1.25 -31.65
N GLU A 357 -1.73 0.73 -32.76
CA GLU A 357 -1.89 -0.68 -33.07
C GLU A 357 -1.43 -1.48 -31.83
N THR A 358 -2.36 -2.21 -31.23
CA THR A 358 -2.06 -3.10 -30.11
C THR A 358 -0.99 -4.09 -30.53
N THR A 359 0.23 -3.87 -30.11
CA THR A 359 1.26 -4.89 -30.21
C THR A 359 0.86 -6.05 -29.29
N ASP A 360 1.15 -7.28 -29.69
CA ASP A 360 0.81 -8.52 -28.99
C ASP A 360 1.35 -8.66 -27.55
N SER A 361 1.84 -7.59 -26.97
CA SER A 361 2.39 -7.58 -25.63
C SER A 361 1.49 -6.75 -24.72
N CYS A 362 0.86 -7.41 -23.78
CA CYS A 362 0.13 -6.79 -22.67
C CYS A 362 0.98 -5.84 -21.81
N TYR A 363 2.24 -5.79 -22.11
CA TYR A 363 3.25 -5.05 -21.37
C TYR A 363 3.49 -3.64 -21.91
N MET A 364 3.33 -3.47 -23.20
CA MET A 364 3.53 -2.16 -23.81
C MET A 364 2.28 -1.34 -23.57
N ALA A 365 2.28 -0.66 -22.44
CA ALA A 365 1.39 0.47 -22.23
C ALA A 365 1.42 1.35 -23.47
N GLN A 366 0.27 1.81 -23.90
CA GLN A 366 0.14 2.80 -24.93
C GLN A 366 1.01 4.01 -24.55
N VAL A 367 2.13 4.16 -25.23
CA VAL A 367 2.97 5.35 -25.07
C VAL A 367 2.46 6.37 -26.07
N GLY A 368 1.42 7.09 -25.70
CA GLY A 368 1.02 8.29 -26.42
C GLY A 368 2.08 9.39 -26.29
N ALA A 369 2.13 10.30 -27.23
CA ALA A 369 2.97 11.48 -27.10
C ALA A 369 2.52 12.30 -25.88
N LEU A 370 3.46 12.69 -25.04
CA LEU A 370 3.20 13.61 -23.94
C LEU A 370 3.35 15.03 -24.46
N LEU A 371 2.29 15.81 -24.38
CA LEU A 371 2.32 17.24 -24.68
C LEU A 371 2.75 18.03 -23.44
N ASP A 372 3.44 19.13 -23.66
CA ASP A 372 3.72 20.09 -22.61
C ASP A 372 2.38 20.62 -22.02
N ALA A 373 2.25 20.63 -20.72
CA ALA A 373 1.09 21.20 -20.03
C ALA A 373 0.82 22.67 -20.43
N GLY A 374 1.81 23.35 -20.99
CA GLY A 374 1.66 24.67 -21.62
C GLY A 374 0.72 24.66 -22.81
N GLU A 375 0.61 23.58 -23.54
CA GLU A 375 -0.29 23.43 -24.70
C GLU A 375 -1.68 22.95 -24.26
N ALA A 376 -1.78 22.23 -23.12
CA ALA A 376 -3.02 21.85 -22.49
C ALA A 376 -3.57 22.89 -21.48
N ARG A 377 -3.21 24.16 -21.65
CA ARG A 377 -3.48 25.27 -20.70
C ARG A 377 -4.94 25.52 -20.39
N GLU A 378 -5.86 25.01 -21.16
CA GLU A 378 -7.30 25.14 -20.89
C GLU A 378 -7.78 24.12 -19.84
N LEU A 379 -7.01 23.08 -19.56
CA LEU A 379 -7.28 22.14 -18.49
C LEU A 379 -6.76 22.71 -17.16
N ALA A 380 -7.63 23.44 -16.47
CA ALA A 380 -7.29 23.97 -15.16
C ALA A 380 -7.11 22.80 -14.17
N VAL A 381 -5.95 22.72 -13.54
CA VAL A 381 -5.68 21.78 -12.45
C VAL A 381 -5.70 22.55 -11.15
N THR A 382 -6.38 22.01 -10.15
CA THR A 382 -6.33 22.55 -8.79
C THR A 382 -5.18 21.88 -8.03
N THR A 383 -4.16 22.65 -7.68
CA THR A 383 -3.01 22.10 -6.93
C THR A 383 -3.35 21.86 -5.47
N VAL A 384 -4.05 22.83 -4.84
CA VAL A 384 -4.52 22.69 -3.45
C VAL A 384 -5.95 23.20 -3.37
N LYS A 385 -6.84 22.36 -2.86
CA LYS A 385 -8.21 22.73 -2.51
C LYS A 385 -8.40 22.61 -1.00
N VAL A 386 -8.87 23.65 -0.36
CA VAL A 386 -9.18 23.68 1.07
C VAL A 386 -10.65 23.95 1.24
N GLU A 387 -11.38 23.00 1.83
CA GLU A 387 -12.82 23.14 2.07
C GLU A 387 -13.09 24.19 3.19
N PRO A 388 -14.28 24.80 3.21
CA PRO A 388 -14.62 25.88 4.14
C PRO A 388 -14.50 25.50 5.63
N GLU A 389 -14.66 24.22 5.97
CA GLU A 389 -14.53 23.73 7.34
C GLU A 389 -13.07 23.62 7.81
N SER A 390 -12.13 23.77 6.88
CA SER A 390 -10.70 23.69 7.18
C SER A 390 -10.11 25.07 7.37
N VAL A 391 -9.59 25.35 8.56
CA VAL A 391 -9.17 26.69 8.96
C VAL A 391 -7.72 26.75 9.45
N HIS A 392 -7.15 27.95 9.40
CA HIS A 392 -5.78 28.23 9.85
C HIS A 392 -4.69 27.41 9.15
N ASN A 393 -4.98 26.87 7.97
CA ASN A 393 -3.98 26.19 7.18
C ASN A 393 -3.04 27.20 6.49
N THR A 394 -1.81 26.77 6.25
CA THR A 394 -0.79 27.57 5.57
C THR A 394 -0.34 26.89 4.29
N ILE A 395 -0.52 27.56 3.15
CA ILE A 395 -0.08 27.07 1.83
C ILE A 395 1.00 28.02 1.30
N LEU A 396 2.21 27.49 1.08
CA LEU A 396 3.35 28.24 0.57
C LEU A 396 3.95 27.54 -0.65
N ASP A 397 4.17 28.31 -1.72
CA ASP A 397 4.88 27.84 -2.93
C ASP A 397 4.39 26.45 -3.43
N SER A 398 3.05 26.26 -3.39
CA SER A 398 2.38 25.03 -3.81
C SER A 398 1.25 25.32 -4.80
N GLY A 399 1.51 26.17 -5.77
CA GLY A 399 0.57 26.62 -6.78
C GLY A 399 0.44 28.13 -6.87
N ASN A 400 -0.28 28.60 -7.86
CA ASN A 400 -0.52 30.01 -8.11
C ASN A 400 -1.94 30.44 -7.73
N GLU A 401 -2.27 31.73 -7.92
CA GLU A 401 -3.55 32.32 -7.56
C GLU A 401 -4.79 31.62 -8.15
N ARG A 402 -4.66 31.01 -9.32
CA ARG A 402 -5.77 30.34 -10.00
C ARG A 402 -5.88 28.87 -9.63
N GLN A 403 -4.79 28.27 -9.18
CA GLN A 403 -4.70 26.84 -8.87
C GLN A 403 -4.99 26.50 -7.41
N VAL A 404 -4.98 27.50 -6.51
CA VAL A 404 -5.25 27.29 -5.09
C VAL A 404 -6.62 27.83 -4.73
N ILE A 405 -7.52 26.93 -4.35
CA ILE A 405 -8.91 27.24 -3.96
C ILE A 405 -9.03 27.14 -2.44
N MET A 406 -9.32 28.23 -1.77
CA MET A 406 -9.48 28.30 -0.32
C MET A 406 -10.13 29.60 0.13
N ASP A 407 -10.70 29.62 1.33
CA ASP A 407 -11.04 30.86 2.01
C ASP A 407 -9.78 31.53 2.58
N ARG A 408 -9.38 32.65 1.99
CA ARG A 408 -8.17 33.41 2.36
C ARG A 408 -8.32 34.27 3.60
N LYS A 409 -9.50 34.35 4.17
CA LYS A 409 -9.70 35.01 5.47
C LYS A 409 -9.31 34.10 6.62
N GLU A 410 -9.58 32.79 6.42
CA GLU A 410 -9.35 31.76 7.42
C GLU A 410 -8.01 31.01 7.23
N ASN A 411 -7.38 31.13 6.05
CA ASN A 411 -6.15 30.40 5.71
C ASN A 411 -5.09 31.33 5.10
N ALA A 412 -3.82 31.08 5.39
CA ALA A 412 -2.69 31.79 4.84
C ALA A 412 -2.23 31.22 3.50
N PHE A 413 -1.97 32.11 2.54
CA PHE A 413 -1.52 31.71 1.21
C PHE A 413 -0.37 32.60 0.69
N ARG A 414 0.64 31.97 0.14
CA ARG A 414 1.68 32.59 -0.66
C ARG A 414 1.88 31.80 -1.96
N PRO A 415 1.64 32.39 -3.12
CA PRO A 415 1.74 31.70 -4.38
C PRO A 415 3.19 31.30 -4.73
N THR A 416 3.33 30.31 -5.59
CA THR A 416 4.57 30.04 -6.28
C THR A 416 4.97 31.28 -7.09
N PRO A 417 6.21 31.79 -6.99
CA PRO A 417 6.64 32.93 -7.77
C PRO A 417 6.43 32.66 -9.27
N ALA A 418 5.83 33.61 -9.97
CA ALA A 418 5.79 33.54 -11.42
C ALA A 418 7.24 33.55 -11.92
N LEU A 419 7.60 32.50 -12.67
CA LEU A 419 8.84 32.53 -13.44
C LEU A 419 8.68 33.70 -14.42
N GLY A 420 9.47 34.74 -14.21
CA GLY A 420 9.47 35.90 -15.10
C GLY A 420 9.75 35.41 -16.52
N MET A 421 8.79 35.67 -17.41
CA MET A 421 9.02 35.53 -18.86
C MET A 421 10.00 36.60 -19.32
#